data_5ad61e12c27a173318ee5010c11a3b8f
#
_entry.id   5ad61e12c27a173318ee5010c11a3b8f
#
_cell.length_a   1.000
_cell.length_b   1.000
_cell.length_c   1.000
_cell.angle_alpha   90.00
_cell.angle_beta   90.00
_cell.angle_gamma   90.00
#
_symmetry.space_group_name_H-M   'P 1'
#
loop_
_entity.id
_entity.type
_entity.pdbx_description
1 polymer ?
#
loop_
_entity_poly.entity_id
_entity_poly.type
_entity_poly.pdbx_seq_one_letter_code
_entity_poly.pdbx_strand_id
1 'polypeptide(L)'
;MDKAIQTISNKGYFSPLEDEKLISQLKDIKHVALDMDGTIYMGTTIFPYTIPFLKKLDELSISYSFLTNNPSKNINDYISKLAKMGISITRSEIYTTTLATIDYIKCHYPDAKRLFLLGTESMIEEFESAGYISTEDSPD
;
A
#
# COMPACT_ATOMS: atom_id res chain seq x y z
N MET A 1 -13.22 27.15 5.26
CA MET A 1 -11.87 26.60 5.53
C MET A 1 -11.90 25.93 6.88
N ASP A 2 -11.72 24.65 6.91
CA ASP A 2 -12.08 23.79 8.03
C ASP A 2 -11.11 23.97 9.22
N LYS A 3 -11.64 24.01 10.46
CA LYS A 3 -10.84 24.12 11.70
C LYS A 3 -9.72 23.07 11.81
N ALA A 4 -9.90 21.93 11.17
CA ALA A 4 -8.91 20.85 11.14
C ALA A 4 -7.64 21.25 10.39
N ILE A 5 -7.75 21.99 9.29
CA ILE A 5 -6.63 22.46 8.48
C ILE A 5 -5.84 23.54 9.25
N GLN A 6 -6.54 24.43 9.98
CA GLN A 6 -5.88 25.43 10.83
C GLN A 6 -5.12 24.81 12.01
N THR A 7 -5.63 23.69 12.58
CA THR A 7 -4.97 23.03 13.72
C THR A 7 -3.68 22.31 13.28
N ILE A 8 -3.61 21.81 12.06
CA ILE A 8 -2.40 21.19 11.50
C ILE A 8 -1.35 22.27 11.16
N SER A 9 -1.78 23.41 10.62
CA SER A 9 -0.92 24.57 10.32
C SER A 9 -0.20 25.08 11.58
N ASN A 10 -0.88 25.12 12.72
CA ASN A 10 -0.30 25.61 13.98
C ASN A 10 0.73 24.67 14.64
N LYS A 11 0.90 23.43 14.14
CA LYS A 11 1.89 22.46 14.64
C LYS A 11 3.16 22.38 13.80
N GLY A 12 3.35 23.25 12.83
CA GLY A 12 4.60 23.35 12.07
C GLY A 12 4.88 22.20 11.09
N TYR A 13 3.91 21.31 10.86
CA TYR A 13 4.08 20.15 9.97
C TYR A 13 3.69 20.39 8.53
N PHE A 14 2.98 21.48 8.23
CA PHE A 14 2.72 21.92 6.87
C PHE A 14 2.54 23.42 6.88
N SER A 15 3.36 24.15 6.13
CA SER A 15 2.93 25.40 5.53
C SER A 15 2.10 25.02 4.32
N PRO A 16 0.77 25.08 4.38
CA PRO A 16 -0.02 24.55 3.29
C PRO A 16 -0.10 25.57 2.19
N LEU A 17 0.40 25.23 1.02
CA LEU A 17 -0.13 25.77 -0.21
C LEU A 17 0.09 27.28 -0.46
N GLU A 18 1.05 27.90 0.21
CA GLU A 18 1.55 29.25 -0.15
C GLU A 18 2.58 29.18 -1.29
N ASP A 19 3.11 27.97 -1.58
CA ASP A 19 4.05 27.76 -2.67
C ASP A 19 3.28 27.46 -3.96
N GLU A 20 3.14 28.46 -4.83
CA GLU A 20 2.49 28.33 -6.15
C GLU A 20 3.12 27.24 -7.01
N LYS A 21 4.42 27.01 -6.86
CA LYS A 21 5.14 25.94 -7.56
C LYS A 21 4.68 24.55 -7.09
N LEU A 22 4.53 24.36 -5.79
CA LEU A 22 4.01 23.11 -5.22
C LEU A 22 2.56 22.87 -5.65
N ILE A 23 1.71 23.89 -5.60
CA ILE A 23 0.32 23.82 -6.08
C ILE A 23 0.29 23.42 -7.55
N SER A 24 1.14 24.01 -8.37
CA SER A 24 1.23 23.68 -9.79
C SER A 24 1.62 22.22 -10.02
N GLN A 25 2.61 21.70 -9.27
CA GLN A 25 3.04 20.31 -9.34
C GLN A 25 1.94 19.33 -8.90
N LEU A 26 1.17 19.68 -7.85
CA LEU A 26 0.08 18.85 -7.34
C LEU A 26 -1.09 18.72 -8.33
N LYS A 27 -1.32 19.72 -9.19
CA LYS A 27 -2.39 19.69 -10.20
C LYS A 27 -2.22 18.59 -11.26
N ASP A 28 -0.98 18.14 -11.48
CA ASP A 28 -0.65 17.14 -12.49
C ASP A 28 -0.64 15.71 -11.94
N ILE A 29 -0.86 15.53 -10.63
CA ILE A 29 -0.92 14.21 -10.01
C ILE A 29 -2.15 13.46 -10.54
N LYS A 30 -1.90 12.25 -11.05
CA LYS A 30 -2.93 11.34 -11.56
C LYS A 30 -3.07 10.07 -10.71
N HIS A 31 -2.08 9.78 -9.88
CA HIS A 31 -2.06 8.60 -9.04
C HIS A 31 -1.33 8.88 -7.73
N VAL A 32 -1.82 8.31 -6.63
CA VAL A 32 -1.22 8.40 -5.30
C VAL A 32 -0.95 7.00 -4.76
N ALA A 33 0.28 6.75 -4.35
CA ALA A 33 0.65 5.55 -3.61
C ALA A 33 0.54 5.83 -2.11
N LEU A 34 -0.27 5.04 -1.41
CA LEU A 34 -0.61 5.24 0.00
C LEU A 34 -0.04 4.09 0.84
N ASP A 35 0.75 4.42 1.84
CA ASP A 35 1.06 3.49 2.91
C ASP A 35 -0.20 3.19 3.74
N MET A 36 -0.24 2.03 4.42
CA MET A 36 -1.43 1.58 5.14
C MET A 36 -1.32 1.73 6.64
N ASP A 37 -0.45 0.95 7.30
CA ASP A 37 -0.33 0.94 8.76
C ASP A 37 0.26 2.25 9.28
N GLY A 38 -0.50 2.98 10.11
CA GLY A 38 -0.10 4.31 10.61
C GLY A 38 -0.46 5.46 9.67
N THR A 39 -0.91 5.20 8.45
CA THR A 39 -1.29 6.21 7.45
C THR A 39 -2.79 6.25 7.22
N ILE A 40 -3.44 5.12 6.94
CA ILE A 40 -4.90 5.07 6.73
C ILE A 40 -5.66 4.39 7.87
N TYR A 41 -4.98 3.55 8.64
CA TYR A 41 -5.51 2.91 9.85
C TYR A 41 -4.39 2.64 10.87
N MET A 42 -4.76 2.32 12.11
CA MET A 42 -3.88 1.77 13.14
C MET A 42 -4.51 0.48 13.68
N GLY A 43 -3.81 -0.65 13.52
CA GLY A 43 -4.33 -1.96 13.91
C GLY A 43 -5.62 -2.32 13.17
N THR A 44 -6.76 -2.29 13.87
CA THR A 44 -8.10 -2.52 13.30
C THR A 44 -8.94 -1.24 13.18
N THR A 45 -8.41 -0.09 13.57
CA THR A 45 -9.13 1.17 13.63
C THR A 45 -8.73 2.07 12.47
N ILE A 46 -9.70 2.39 11.60
CA ILE A 46 -9.50 3.36 10.51
C ILE A 46 -9.42 4.78 11.07
N PHE A 47 -8.56 5.61 10.48
CA PHE A 47 -8.50 7.02 10.87
C PHE A 47 -9.71 7.80 10.32
N PRO A 48 -10.22 8.81 11.08
CA PRO A 48 -11.42 9.55 10.67
C PRO A 48 -11.30 10.27 9.32
N TYR A 49 -10.11 10.64 8.91
CA TYR A 49 -9.83 11.34 7.67
C TYR A 49 -9.71 10.41 6.45
N THR A 50 -9.55 9.10 6.65
CA THR A 50 -9.23 8.16 5.54
C THR A 50 -10.34 8.12 4.50
N ILE A 51 -11.58 7.82 4.91
CA ILE A 51 -12.70 7.73 3.94
C ILE A 51 -12.97 9.07 3.25
N PRO A 52 -13.03 10.22 3.96
CA PRO A 52 -13.16 11.52 3.30
C PRO A 52 -12.02 11.81 2.29
N PHE A 53 -10.79 11.40 2.61
CA PHE A 53 -9.64 11.60 1.74
C PHE A 53 -9.75 10.75 0.45
N LEU A 54 -10.05 9.45 0.56
CA LEU A 54 -10.23 8.58 -0.60
C LEU A 54 -11.37 9.07 -1.50
N LYS A 55 -12.51 9.46 -0.93
CA LYS A 55 -13.60 10.07 -1.69
C LYS A 55 -13.16 11.33 -2.43
N LYS A 56 -12.28 12.13 -1.79
CA LYS A 56 -11.76 13.34 -2.44
C LYS A 56 -10.86 13.03 -3.62
N LEU A 57 -10.06 11.97 -3.56
CA LEU A 57 -9.28 11.49 -4.70
C LEU A 57 -10.19 11.07 -5.85
N ASP A 58 -11.26 10.32 -5.55
CA ASP A 58 -12.26 9.89 -6.55
C ASP A 58 -12.94 11.10 -7.23
N GLU A 59 -13.37 12.10 -6.45
CA GLU A 59 -13.96 13.34 -6.97
C GLU A 59 -13.00 14.10 -7.91
N LEU A 60 -11.71 14.04 -7.64
CA LEU A 60 -10.67 14.68 -8.45
C LEU A 60 -10.17 13.80 -9.60
N SER A 61 -10.73 12.60 -9.75
CA SER A 61 -10.29 11.59 -10.73
C SER A 61 -8.80 11.22 -10.57
N ILE A 62 -8.32 11.22 -9.32
CA ILE A 62 -6.97 10.77 -8.97
C ILE A 62 -7.06 9.33 -8.50
N SER A 63 -6.43 8.43 -9.23
CA SER A 63 -6.35 7.03 -8.83
C SER A 63 -5.41 6.83 -7.64
N TYR A 64 -5.56 5.74 -6.91
CA TYR A 64 -4.65 5.42 -5.81
C TYR A 64 -4.37 3.92 -5.74
N SER A 65 -3.26 3.58 -5.09
CA SER A 65 -2.93 2.22 -4.71
C SER A 65 -2.36 2.19 -3.29
N PHE A 66 -2.56 1.06 -2.64
CA PHE A 66 -2.05 0.82 -1.29
C PHE A 66 -0.73 0.08 -1.34
N LEU A 67 0.23 0.58 -0.59
CA LEU A 67 1.53 -0.06 -0.41
C LEU A 67 1.67 -0.56 1.03
N THR A 68 2.35 -1.67 1.23
CA THR A 68 2.72 -2.14 2.57
C THR A 68 4.07 -2.81 2.56
N ASN A 69 4.87 -2.47 3.56
CA ASN A 69 6.14 -3.13 3.85
C ASN A 69 5.99 -4.28 4.86
N ASN A 70 4.78 -4.60 5.28
CA ASN A 70 4.52 -5.68 6.23
C ASN A 70 4.24 -7.00 5.49
N PRO A 71 5.16 -7.98 5.51
CA PRO A 71 5.02 -9.24 4.78
C PRO A 71 4.17 -10.28 5.52
N SER A 72 3.58 -9.94 6.67
CA SER A 72 2.89 -10.92 7.54
C SER A 72 1.56 -11.41 6.99
N LYS A 73 1.06 -10.82 5.91
CA LYS A 73 -0.24 -11.12 5.30
C LYS A 73 -0.13 -11.16 3.79
N ASN A 74 -0.96 -12.00 3.16
CA ASN A 74 -1.11 -12.00 1.71
C ASN A 74 -2.10 -10.91 1.24
N ILE A 75 -2.21 -10.72 -0.08
CA ILE A 75 -3.10 -9.70 -0.67
C ILE A 75 -4.56 -9.90 -0.26
N ASN A 76 -5.06 -11.14 -0.22
CA ASN A 76 -6.46 -11.42 0.11
C ASN A 76 -6.78 -11.04 1.56
N ASP A 77 -5.82 -11.23 2.48
CA ASP A 77 -5.95 -10.78 3.86
C ASP A 77 -6.09 -9.26 3.95
N TYR A 78 -5.29 -8.51 3.17
CA TYR A 78 -5.39 -7.06 3.13
C TYR A 78 -6.69 -6.58 2.51
N ILE A 79 -7.13 -7.16 1.39
CA ILE A 79 -8.43 -6.85 0.77
C ILE A 79 -9.56 -7.07 1.77
N SER A 80 -9.55 -8.22 2.47
CA SER A 80 -10.55 -8.54 3.49
C SER A 80 -10.51 -7.58 4.69
N LYS A 81 -9.29 -7.18 5.12
CA LYS A 81 -9.10 -6.21 6.20
C LYS A 81 -9.65 -4.84 5.82
N LEU A 82 -9.32 -4.34 4.64
CA LEU A 82 -9.76 -3.04 4.14
C LEU A 82 -11.28 -3.01 3.90
N ALA A 83 -11.85 -4.10 3.38
CA ALA A 83 -13.30 -4.23 3.21
C ALA A 83 -14.06 -4.11 4.53
N LYS A 84 -13.55 -4.72 5.63
CA LYS A 84 -14.11 -4.56 6.98
C LYS A 84 -14.05 -3.12 7.51
N MET A 85 -13.16 -2.30 6.97
CA MET A 85 -13.02 -0.88 7.29
C MET A 85 -13.81 0.04 6.33
N GLY A 86 -14.58 -0.54 5.39
CA GLY A 86 -15.38 0.21 4.42
C GLY A 86 -14.60 0.67 3.19
N ILE A 87 -13.41 0.11 2.95
CA ILE A 87 -12.58 0.40 1.76
C ILE A 87 -12.63 -0.82 0.84
N SER A 88 -13.28 -0.68 -0.30
CA SER A 88 -13.37 -1.73 -1.33
C SER A 88 -12.28 -1.52 -2.37
N ILE A 89 -11.40 -2.49 -2.50
CA ILE A 89 -10.31 -2.49 -3.47
C ILE A 89 -10.22 -3.82 -4.21
N THR A 90 -9.57 -3.79 -5.35
CA THR A 90 -9.19 -4.96 -6.12
C THR A 90 -7.71 -5.32 -5.90
N ARG A 91 -7.30 -6.49 -6.38
CA ARG A 91 -5.91 -6.95 -6.31
C ARG A 91 -4.93 -5.99 -6.99
N SER A 92 -5.36 -5.27 -8.02
CA SER A 92 -4.52 -4.32 -8.76
C SER A 92 -4.24 -3.01 -8.02
N GLU A 93 -4.98 -2.74 -6.94
CA GLU A 93 -4.87 -1.52 -6.16
C GLU A 93 -4.04 -1.72 -4.89
N ILE A 94 -3.43 -2.89 -4.70
CA ILE A 94 -2.57 -3.18 -3.56
C ILE A 94 -1.24 -3.79 -4.02
N TYR A 95 -0.14 -3.33 -3.44
CA TYR A 95 1.20 -3.83 -3.71
C TYR A 95 1.95 -4.07 -2.41
N THR A 96 2.33 -5.34 -2.18
CA THR A 96 3.01 -5.79 -0.97
C THR A 96 4.51 -5.95 -1.21
N THR A 97 5.30 -6.00 -0.14
CA THR A 97 6.73 -6.37 -0.25
C THR A 97 6.92 -7.77 -0.81
N THR A 98 5.99 -8.69 -0.54
CA THR A 98 6.02 -10.04 -1.12
C THR A 98 5.91 -9.98 -2.63
N LEU A 99 4.94 -9.22 -3.17
CA LEU A 99 4.83 -9.02 -4.62
C LEU A 99 6.05 -8.35 -5.22
N ALA A 100 6.56 -7.30 -4.58
CA ALA A 100 7.77 -6.61 -5.04
C ALA A 100 8.97 -7.57 -5.12
N THR A 101 9.10 -8.47 -4.14
CA THR A 101 10.16 -9.49 -4.12
C THR A 101 9.94 -10.52 -5.22
N ILE A 102 8.71 -10.99 -5.43
CA ILE A 102 8.36 -11.91 -6.50
C ILE A 102 8.67 -11.31 -7.87
N ASP A 103 8.29 -10.05 -8.10
CA ASP A 103 8.54 -9.35 -9.36
C ASP A 103 10.06 -9.15 -9.58
N TYR A 104 10.79 -8.82 -8.52
CA TYR A 104 12.24 -8.70 -8.57
C TYR A 104 12.90 -10.01 -8.96
N ILE A 105 12.53 -11.13 -8.30
CA ILE A 105 13.09 -12.45 -8.62
C ILE A 105 12.75 -12.84 -10.07
N LYS A 106 11.51 -12.66 -10.52
CA LYS A 106 11.11 -12.94 -11.90
C LYS A 106 11.94 -12.16 -12.93
N CYS A 107 12.26 -10.92 -12.61
CA CYS A 107 13.03 -10.05 -13.52
C CYS A 107 14.52 -10.37 -13.54
N HIS A 108 15.13 -10.65 -12.38
CA HIS A 108 16.59 -10.76 -12.24
C HIS A 108 17.09 -12.20 -12.17
N TYR A 109 16.22 -13.13 -11.77
CA TYR A 109 16.53 -14.55 -11.59
C TYR A 109 15.43 -15.42 -12.21
N PRO A 110 15.19 -15.32 -13.54
CA PRO A 110 14.04 -15.96 -14.20
C PRO A 110 14.04 -17.49 -14.11
N ASP A 111 15.20 -18.09 -13.92
CA ASP A 111 15.37 -19.55 -13.83
C ASP A 111 15.18 -20.07 -12.39
N ALA A 112 15.23 -19.20 -11.39
CA ALA A 112 15.02 -19.59 -10.00
C ALA A 112 13.59 -20.09 -9.77
N LYS A 113 13.46 -21.26 -9.17
CA LYS A 113 12.17 -21.91 -8.85
C LYS A 113 12.08 -22.36 -7.40
N ARG A 114 13.20 -22.67 -6.79
CA ARG A 114 13.28 -23.21 -5.44
C ARG A 114 13.83 -22.17 -4.50
N LEU A 115 13.05 -21.73 -3.53
CA LEU A 115 13.40 -20.67 -2.61
C LEU A 115 13.39 -21.17 -1.17
N PHE A 116 14.38 -20.78 -0.39
CA PHE A 116 14.27 -20.83 1.05
C PHE A 116 13.51 -19.61 1.56
N LEU A 117 12.31 -19.82 2.07
CA LEU A 117 11.43 -18.76 2.52
C LEU A 117 11.32 -18.78 4.06
N LEU A 118 11.75 -17.69 4.68
CA LEU A 118 11.60 -17.48 6.12
C LEU A 118 10.54 -16.40 6.34
N GLY A 119 9.32 -16.81 6.72
CA GLY A 119 8.21 -15.89 6.91
C GLY A 119 6.96 -16.56 7.43
N THR A 120 5.83 -15.87 7.31
CA THR A 120 4.52 -16.40 7.68
C THR A 120 4.00 -17.37 6.61
N GLU A 121 3.07 -18.24 7.01
CA GLU A 121 2.39 -19.16 6.09
C GLU A 121 1.73 -18.40 4.92
N SER A 122 1.03 -17.30 5.21
CA SER A 122 0.43 -16.43 4.18
C SER A 122 1.44 -15.88 3.18
N MET A 123 2.66 -15.56 3.60
CA MET A 123 3.72 -15.12 2.68
C MET A 123 4.21 -16.27 1.82
N ILE A 124 4.42 -17.45 2.41
CA ILE A 124 4.86 -18.65 1.69
C ILE A 124 3.82 -19.02 0.62
N GLU A 125 2.53 -19.08 0.97
CA GLU A 125 1.42 -19.32 0.04
C GLU A 125 1.41 -18.34 -1.15
N GLU A 126 1.77 -17.09 -0.94
CA GLU A 126 1.82 -16.08 -2.01
C GLU A 126 2.96 -16.38 -3.01
N PHE A 127 4.14 -16.80 -2.52
CA PHE A 127 5.24 -17.27 -3.38
C PHE A 127 4.88 -18.54 -4.14
N GLU A 128 4.26 -19.52 -3.48
CA GLU A 128 3.83 -20.76 -4.09
C GLU A 128 2.76 -20.51 -5.17
N SER A 129 1.82 -19.61 -4.90
CA SER A 129 0.82 -19.14 -5.88
C SER A 129 1.45 -18.45 -7.09
N ALA A 130 2.64 -17.87 -6.92
CA ALA A 130 3.42 -17.28 -8.01
C ALA A 130 4.28 -18.30 -8.79
N GLY A 131 4.26 -19.59 -8.39
CA GLY A 131 4.93 -20.71 -9.06
C GLY A 131 6.30 -21.04 -8.49
N TYR A 132 6.64 -20.55 -7.29
CA TYR A 132 7.86 -20.93 -6.58
C TYR A 132 7.62 -22.13 -5.67
N ILE A 133 8.67 -22.85 -5.37
CA ILE A 133 8.68 -23.99 -4.46
C ILE A 133 9.44 -23.59 -3.21
N SER A 134 8.75 -23.60 -2.06
CA SER A 134 9.41 -23.40 -0.77
C SER A 134 10.18 -24.65 -0.40
N THR A 135 11.45 -24.52 -0.06
CA THR A 135 12.31 -25.66 0.30
C THR A 135 13.37 -25.25 1.31
N GLU A 136 13.68 -26.16 2.23
CA GLU A 136 14.83 -26.04 3.13
C GLU A 136 16.09 -26.67 2.52
N ASP A 137 15.90 -27.58 1.55
CA ASP A 137 16.96 -28.33 0.88
C ASP A 137 17.28 -27.74 -0.50
N SER A 138 18.52 -27.31 -0.69
CA SER A 138 19.08 -26.89 -1.97
C SER A 138 18.18 -25.86 -2.71
N PRO A 139 18.00 -24.62 -2.19
CA PRO A 139 17.41 -23.53 -2.96
C PRO A 139 18.29 -23.15 -4.16
N ASP A 140 17.69 -22.54 -5.18
CA ASP A 140 18.40 -22.06 -6.39
C ASP A 140 19.25 -20.82 -6.11
#